data_5c1aad44d2a8b546644cdf0bd061a126
#
_entry.id   5c1aad44d2a8b546644cdf0bd061a126
#
_cell.length_a   1.000
_cell.length_b   1.000
_cell.length_c   1.000
_cell.angle_alpha   90.00
_cell.angle_beta   90.00
_cell.angle_gamma   90.00
#
_symmetry.space_group_name_H-M   'P 1'
#
loop_
_entity.id
_entity.type
_entity.pdbx_description
1 polymer ?
#
loop_
_entity_poly.entity_id
_entity_poly.type
_entity_poly.pdbx_seq_one_letter_code
_entity_poly.pdbx_strand_id
1 'polypeptide(L)'
;MAGVILRNVSKTFGDVTISKDINLDINDGEFVVFVGPSGCGKSTLLRMIAGLEDITAGDLLIGEQRMNDVPPAERGVGMVFQSYALYPHLSVADNMSFGLKLAGTHKAEITQRVQQAADILQLGALLERQPKALSGGQRQRVAIGRTLVAE
;
A
#
# COMPACT_ATOMS: atom_id res chain seq x y z
N MET A 1 9.76 -9.24 6.75
CA MET A 1 8.45 -8.54 6.95
C MET A 1 7.96 -8.92 8.33
N ALA A 2 7.09 -8.14 8.95
CA ALA A 2 6.55 -8.46 10.27
C ALA A 2 5.12 -9.01 10.12
N GLY A 3 4.70 -9.93 10.99
CA GLY A 3 3.32 -10.41 11.02
C GLY A 3 2.33 -9.31 11.38
N VAL A 4 1.06 -9.47 11.01
CA VAL A 4 -0.03 -8.52 11.30
C VAL A 4 -1.07 -9.21 12.17
N ILE A 5 -1.42 -8.58 13.28
CA ILE A 5 -2.38 -9.13 14.25
C ILE A 5 -3.49 -8.13 14.48
N LEU A 6 -4.74 -8.58 14.35
CA LEU A 6 -5.93 -7.83 14.74
C LEU A 6 -6.61 -8.52 15.92
N ARG A 7 -6.97 -7.73 16.93
CA ARG A 7 -7.67 -8.20 18.13
C ARG A 7 -8.94 -7.36 18.35
N ASN A 8 -10.09 -7.98 18.16
CA ASN A 8 -11.42 -7.37 18.32
C ASN A 8 -11.58 -6.04 17.56
N VAL A 9 -10.94 -5.94 16.39
CA VAL A 9 -10.94 -4.71 15.59
C VAL A 9 -12.33 -4.44 15.04
N SER A 10 -12.84 -3.25 15.33
CA SER A 10 -14.15 -2.78 14.87
C SER A 10 -14.04 -1.41 14.21
N LYS A 11 -14.86 -1.18 13.19
CA LYS A 11 -14.96 0.11 12.49
C LYS A 11 -16.42 0.53 12.35
N THR A 12 -16.68 1.75 12.83
CA THR A 12 -17.99 2.40 12.73
C THR A 12 -17.82 3.78 12.10
N PHE A 13 -18.70 4.16 11.19
CA PHE A 13 -18.83 5.50 10.62
C PHE A 13 -20.18 6.08 11.06
N GLY A 14 -20.16 7.08 11.94
CA GLY A 14 -21.39 7.55 12.59
C GLY A 14 -22.11 6.38 13.27
N ASP A 15 -23.33 6.08 12.85
CA ASP A 15 -24.14 4.98 13.39
C ASP A 15 -24.01 3.67 12.62
N VAL A 16 -23.18 3.61 11.57
CA VAL A 16 -23.04 2.44 10.70
C VAL A 16 -21.78 1.67 11.03
N THR A 17 -21.93 0.44 11.56
CA THR A 17 -20.82 -0.47 11.78
C THR A 17 -20.49 -1.23 10.50
N ILE A 18 -19.29 -1.01 9.96
CA ILE A 18 -18.79 -1.66 8.74
C ILE A 18 -18.09 -2.98 9.05
N SER A 19 -17.36 -3.03 10.17
CA SER A 19 -16.65 -4.22 10.63
C SER A 19 -16.79 -4.35 12.12
N LYS A 20 -16.98 -5.56 12.63
CA LYS A 20 -17.18 -5.82 14.07
C LYS A 20 -16.36 -7.01 14.51
N ASP A 21 -15.62 -6.82 15.61
CA ASP A 21 -14.87 -7.85 16.34
C ASP A 21 -13.98 -8.72 15.44
N ILE A 22 -13.27 -8.10 14.48
CA ILE A 22 -12.35 -8.81 13.60
C ILE A 22 -11.15 -9.28 14.41
N ASN A 23 -10.91 -10.58 14.35
CA ASN A 23 -9.72 -11.23 14.90
C ASN A 23 -9.00 -11.93 13.75
N LEU A 24 -7.72 -11.63 13.55
CA LEU A 24 -6.91 -12.16 12.45
C LEU A 24 -5.44 -12.18 12.85
N ASP A 25 -4.79 -13.29 12.57
CA ASP A 25 -3.35 -13.46 12.71
C ASP A 25 -2.77 -13.77 11.33
N ILE A 26 -1.90 -12.91 10.84
CA ILE A 26 -1.14 -13.09 9.60
C ILE A 26 0.33 -13.22 9.98
N ASN A 27 0.92 -14.37 9.67
CA ASN A 27 2.33 -14.62 9.98
C ASN A 27 3.26 -13.86 9.02
N ASP A 28 4.52 -13.69 9.43
CA ASP A 28 5.55 -13.16 8.55
C ASP A 28 5.67 -13.99 7.27
N GLY A 29 5.71 -13.32 6.11
CA GLY A 29 5.80 -13.94 4.79
C GLY A 29 4.51 -14.61 4.30
N GLU A 30 3.43 -14.58 5.04
CA GLU A 30 2.16 -15.18 4.64
C GLU A 30 1.45 -14.35 3.56
N PHE A 31 0.86 -15.03 2.57
CA PHE A 31 0.01 -14.43 1.55
C PHE A 31 -1.46 -14.65 1.89
N VAL A 32 -2.18 -13.58 2.23
CA VAL A 32 -3.58 -13.61 2.66
C VAL A 32 -4.47 -12.91 1.65
N VAL A 33 -5.62 -13.52 1.33
CA VAL A 33 -6.63 -12.98 0.42
C VAL A 33 -7.96 -12.77 1.15
N PHE A 34 -8.47 -11.54 1.14
CA PHE A 34 -9.81 -11.23 1.65
C PHE A 34 -10.85 -11.40 0.53
N VAL A 35 -11.77 -12.35 0.72
CA VAL A 35 -12.85 -12.64 -0.22
C VAL A 35 -14.19 -12.26 0.42
N GLY A 36 -15.08 -11.68 -0.37
CA GLY A 36 -16.43 -11.30 0.08
C GLY A 36 -17.13 -10.35 -0.89
N PRO A 37 -18.42 -10.10 -0.71
CA PRO A 37 -19.20 -9.22 -1.59
C PRO A 37 -18.70 -7.78 -1.57
N SER A 38 -19.12 -6.97 -2.55
CA SER A 38 -18.85 -5.55 -2.57
C SER A 38 -19.45 -4.87 -1.33
N GLY A 39 -18.72 -3.94 -0.72
CA GLY A 39 -19.19 -3.20 0.44
C GLY A 39 -19.04 -3.90 1.81
N CYS A 40 -18.52 -5.14 1.88
CA CYS A 40 -18.36 -5.85 3.16
C CYS A 40 -17.12 -5.42 3.99
N GLY A 41 -16.49 -4.30 3.69
CA GLY A 41 -15.42 -3.73 4.52
C GLY A 41 -13.99 -4.15 4.18
N LYS A 42 -13.72 -4.97 3.14
CA LYS A 42 -12.36 -5.42 2.78
C LYS A 42 -11.36 -4.28 2.59
N SER A 43 -11.74 -3.29 1.78
CA SER A 43 -10.89 -2.12 1.51
C SER A 43 -10.72 -1.25 2.76
N THR A 44 -11.74 -1.16 3.61
CA THR A 44 -11.67 -0.45 4.88
C THR A 44 -10.68 -1.13 5.82
N LEU A 45 -10.70 -2.47 5.89
CA LEU A 45 -9.76 -3.24 6.69
C LEU A 45 -8.30 -3.03 6.24
N LEU A 46 -8.05 -3.10 4.92
CA LEU A 46 -6.73 -2.81 4.36
C LEU A 46 -6.27 -1.37 4.67
N ARG A 47 -7.20 -0.40 4.60
CA ARG A 47 -6.90 1.00 4.95
C ARG A 47 -6.60 1.17 6.44
N MET A 48 -7.29 0.46 7.32
CA MET A 48 -6.98 0.46 8.76
C MET A 48 -5.59 -0.12 9.03
N ILE A 49 -5.21 -1.21 8.36
CA ILE A 49 -3.86 -1.78 8.47
C ILE A 49 -2.81 -0.78 8.00
N ALA A 50 -3.06 -0.10 6.87
CA ALA A 50 -2.15 0.91 6.33
C ALA A 50 -2.15 2.25 7.11
N GLY A 51 -3.05 2.45 8.08
CA GLY A 51 -3.18 3.70 8.83
C GLY A 51 -3.87 4.83 8.10
N LEU A 52 -4.55 4.51 7.01
CA LEU A 52 -5.31 5.47 6.19
C LEU A 52 -6.78 5.58 6.66
N GLU A 53 -7.13 4.82 7.67
CA GLU A 53 -8.44 4.81 8.30
C GLU A 53 -8.26 4.44 9.77
N ASP A 54 -8.89 5.19 10.67
CA ASP A 54 -8.79 4.95 12.10
C ASP A 54 -9.62 3.72 12.51
N ILE A 55 -9.11 2.98 13.49
CA ILE A 55 -9.82 1.90 14.17
C ILE A 55 -10.73 2.50 15.23
N THR A 56 -12.02 2.07 15.29
CA THR A 56 -12.96 2.54 16.31
C THR A 56 -12.77 1.83 17.61
N ALA A 57 -12.49 0.53 17.61
CA ALA A 57 -12.21 -0.28 18.79
C ALA A 57 -11.30 -1.46 18.44
N GLY A 58 -10.64 -2.04 19.44
CA GLY A 58 -9.69 -3.14 19.27
C GLY A 58 -8.28 -2.66 19.02
N ASP A 59 -7.38 -3.61 18.73
CA ASP A 59 -5.96 -3.35 18.55
C ASP A 59 -5.44 -3.95 17.24
N LEU A 60 -4.61 -3.19 16.53
CA LEU A 60 -3.81 -3.61 15.41
C LEU A 60 -2.33 -3.62 15.82
N LEU A 61 -1.67 -4.74 15.60
CA LEU A 61 -0.23 -4.87 15.79
C LEU A 61 0.45 -5.22 14.45
N ILE A 62 1.64 -4.68 14.22
CA ILE A 62 2.56 -5.11 13.18
C ILE A 62 3.85 -5.52 13.89
N GLY A 63 4.19 -6.79 13.80
CA GLY A 63 5.17 -7.38 14.71
C GLY A 63 4.68 -7.30 16.15
N GLU A 64 5.51 -6.73 17.03
CA GLU A 64 5.19 -6.54 18.45
C GLU A 64 4.63 -5.14 18.77
N GLN A 65 4.58 -4.25 17.77
CA GLN A 65 4.20 -2.86 17.97
C GLN A 65 2.71 -2.64 17.69
N ARG A 66 2.02 -2.00 18.62
CA ARG A 66 0.63 -1.52 18.44
C ARG A 66 0.63 -0.32 17.48
N MET A 67 -0.20 -0.37 16.44
CA MET A 67 -0.21 0.58 15.33
C MET A 67 -1.37 1.58 15.34
N ASN A 68 -2.32 1.47 16.29
CA ASN A 68 -3.53 2.29 16.26
C ASN A 68 -3.25 3.79 16.13
N ASP A 69 -2.23 4.29 16.83
CA ASP A 69 -1.87 5.70 16.91
C ASP A 69 -0.63 6.05 16.06
N VAL A 70 -0.11 5.08 15.28
CA VAL A 70 1.07 5.27 14.44
C VAL A 70 0.66 5.78 13.06
N PRO A 71 1.25 6.91 12.58
CA PRO A 71 0.95 7.46 11.26
C PRO A 71 1.28 6.47 10.12
N PRO A 72 0.58 6.54 8.97
CA PRO A 72 0.81 5.64 7.83
C PRO A 72 2.27 5.54 7.39
N ALA A 73 2.98 6.67 7.34
CA ALA A 73 4.37 6.73 6.90
C ALA A 73 5.36 6.00 7.82
N GLU A 74 4.97 5.74 9.07
CA GLU A 74 5.83 5.12 10.09
C GLU A 74 5.50 3.64 10.32
N ARG A 75 4.48 3.09 9.64
CA ARG A 75 4.05 1.70 9.81
C ARG A 75 4.90 0.67 9.06
N GLY A 76 5.77 1.12 8.15
CA GLY A 76 6.59 0.21 7.33
C GLY A 76 5.77 -0.68 6.39
N VAL A 77 4.61 -0.21 5.93
CA VAL A 77 3.73 -0.94 5.00
C VAL A 77 3.51 -0.15 3.72
N GLY A 78 3.49 -0.84 2.59
CA GLY A 78 3.14 -0.27 1.30
C GLY A 78 1.71 -0.63 0.90
N MET A 79 0.97 0.32 0.32
CA MET A 79 -0.39 0.08 -0.18
C MET A 79 -0.52 0.42 -1.66
N VAL A 80 -1.10 -0.52 -2.41
CA VAL A 80 -1.50 -0.30 -3.81
C VAL A 80 -3.03 -0.09 -3.86
N PHE A 81 -3.45 1.08 -4.32
CA PHE A 81 -4.88 1.45 -4.37
C PHE A 81 -5.56 0.86 -5.61
N GLN A 82 -6.86 0.58 -5.51
CA GLN A 82 -7.69 0.13 -6.63
C GLN A 82 -7.73 1.14 -7.78
N SER A 83 -7.67 2.44 -7.50
CA SER A 83 -7.58 3.53 -8.48
C SER A 83 -6.16 3.76 -8.99
N TYR A 84 -5.18 2.94 -8.54
CA TYR A 84 -3.74 3.08 -8.77
C TYR A 84 -3.11 4.35 -8.15
N ALA A 85 -3.85 5.43 -7.97
CA ALA A 85 -3.44 6.71 -7.38
C ALA A 85 -2.10 7.24 -7.97
N LEU A 86 -1.92 7.13 -9.29
CA LEU A 86 -0.74 7.64 -9.98
C LEU A 86 -0.86 9.15 -10.17
N TYR A 87 0.26 9.85 -10.07
CA TYR A 87 0.36 11.27 -10.39
C TYR A 87 0.29 11.45 -11.91
N PRO A 88 -0.77 12.06 -12.46
CA PRO A 88 -1.04 12.04 -13.92
C PRO A 88 -0.05 12.86 -14.73
N HIS A 89 0.61 13.84 -14.11
CA HIS A 89 1.58 14.75 -14.73
C HIS A 89 3.02 14.23 -14.67
N LEU A 90 3.28 13.18 -13.90
CA LEU A 90 4.60 12.57 -13.76
C LEU A 90 4.76 11.40 -14.73
N SER A 91 6.01 11.14 -15.17
CA SER A 91 6.37 9.93 -15.90
C SER A 91 6.22 8.68 -15.02
N VAL A 92 6.32 7.49 -15.62
CA VAL A 92 6.38 6.21 -14.89
C VAL A 92 7.57 6.22 -13.93
N ALA A 93 8.75 6.58 -14.41
CA ALA A 93 9.96 6.65 -13.57
C ALA A 93 9.78 7.64 -12.40
N ASP A 94 9.18 8.80 -12.65
CA ASP A 94 8.92 9.80 -11.61
C ASP A 94 7.86 9.35 -10.61
N ASN A 95 6.80 8.68 -11.06
CA ASN A 95 5.82 8.07 -10.17
C ASN A 95 6.45 7.05 -9.23
N MET A 96 7.30 6.17 -9.76
CA MET A 96 7.98 5.14 -8.95
C MET A 96 8.98 5.75 -7.96
N SER A 97 9.72 6.77 -8.39
CA SER A 97 10.78 7.40 -7.58
C SER A 97 10.29 8.47 -6.61
N PHE A 98 9.02 8.86 -6.64
CA PHE A 98 8.51 10.04 -5.93
C PHE A 98 8.79 9.99 -4.42
N GLY A 99 8.48 8.87 -3.76
CA GLY A 99 8.73 8.70 -2.32
C GLY A 99 10.21 8.80 -1.97
N LEU A 100 11.08 8.17 -2.75
CA LEU A 100 12.54 8.22 -2.55
C LEU A 100 13.11 9.64 -2.71
N LYS A 101 12.58 10.41 -3.69
CA LYS A 101 12.96 11.82 -3.87
C LYS A 101 12.58 12.67 -2.66
N LEU A 102 11.37 12.45 -2.10
CA LEU A 102 10.93 13.16 -0.88
C LEU A 102 11.76 12.79 0.34
N ALA A 103 12.20 11.54 0.44
CA ALA A 103 13.07 11.05 1.50
C ALA A 103 14.54 11.53 1.35
N GLY A 104 14.87 12.26 0.27
CA GLY A 104 16.23 12.77 0.04
C GLY A 104 17.23 11.68 -0.41
N THR A 105 16.75 10.55 -0.90
CA THR A 105 17.60 9.44 -1.37
C THR A 105 18.52 9.91 -2.51
N HIS A 106 19.74 9.41 -2.54
CA HIS A 106 20.72 9.79 -3.56
C HIS A 106 20.29 9.35 -4.96
N LYS A 107 20.51 10.23 -5.97
CA LYS A 107 20.03 10.02 -7.34
C LYS A 107 20.46 8.67 -7.96
N ALA A 108 21.70 8.25 -7.72
CA ALA A 108 22.22 6.99 -8.24
C ALA A 108 21.43 5.78 -7.68
N GLU A 109 21.12 5.80 -6.39
CA GLU A 109 20.32 4.77 -5.73
C GLU A 109 18.89 4.75 -6.25
N ILE A 110 18.25 5.91 -6.40
CA ILE A 110 16.92 6.03 -7.01
C ILE A 110 16.90 5.37 -8.40
N THR A 111 17.88 5.71 -9.24
CA THR A 111 17.97 5.16 -10.59
C THR A 111 18.09 3.63 -10.57
N GLN A 112 18.93 3.10 -9.69
CA GLN A 112 19.13 1.66 -9.55
C GLN A 112 17.86 0.96 -9.09
N ARG A 113 17.20 1.44 -8.03
CA ARG A 113 15.96 0.85 -7.49
C ARG A 113 14.81 0.89 -8.51
N VAL A 114 14.64 2.03 -9.20
CA VAL A 114 13.62 2.17 -10.25
C VAL A 114 13.89 1.19 -11.41
N GLN A 115 15.15 1.03 -11.83
CA GLN A 115 15.49 0.10 -12.90
C GLN A 115 15.21 -1.36 -12.47
N GLN A 116 15.61 -1.76 -11.29
CA GLN A 116 15.34 -3.11 -10.77
C GLN A 116 13.83 -3.41 -10.72
N ALA A 117 13.03 -2.50 -10.20
CA ALA A 117 11.58 -2.66 -10.16
C ALA A 117 10.96 -2.66 -11.58
N ALA A 118 11.48 -1.84 -12.49
CA ALA A 118 11.04 -1.81 -13.88
C ALA A 118 11.35 -3.11 -14.63
N ASP A 119 12.47 -3.75 -14.35
CA ASP A 119 12.84 -5.04 -14.93
C ASP A 119 11.90 -6.15 -14.43
N ILE A 120 11.66 -6.24 -13.12
CA ILE A 120 10.73 -7.21 -12.51
C ILE A 120 9.32 -7.06 -13.11
N LEU A 121 8.86 -5.83 -13.28
CA LEU A 121 7.49 -5.50 -13.69
C LEU A 121 7.34 -5.31 -15.21
N GLN A 122 8.42 -5.51 -15.98
CA GLN A 122 8.46 -5.32 -17.45
C GLN A 122 7.97 -3.92 -17.86
N LEU A 123 8.49 -2.88 -17.21
CA LEU A 123 8.14 -1.48 -17.43
C LEU A 123 9.23 -0.68 -18.15
N GLY A 124 10.39 -1.27 -18.46
CA GLY A 124 11.56 -0.56 -18.98
C GLY A 124 11.26 0.35 -20.18
N ALA A 125 10.53 -0.16 -21.19
CA ALA A 125 10.13 0.62 -22.36
C ALA A 125 9.07 1.70 -22.10
N LEU A 126 8.54 1.78 -20.87
CA LEU A 126 7.43 2.67 -20.48
C LEU A 126 7.86 3.76 -19.50
N LEU A 127 9.10 3.75 -19.01
CA LEU A 127 9.61 4.63 -17.95
C LEU A 127 9.37 6.13 -18.22
N GLU A 128 9.50 6.55 -19.48
CA GLU A 128 9.31 7.95 -19.89
C GLU A 128 7.85 8.32 -20.20
N ARG A 129 6.93 7.33 -20.18
CA ARG A 129 5.52 7.60 -20.49
C ARG A 129 4.78 8.15 -19.28
N GLN A 130 3.72 8.92 -19.55
CA GLN A 130 2.77 9.36 -18.52
C GLN A 130 1.62 8.35 -18.37
N PRO A 131 0.91 8.33 -17.22
CA PRO A 131 -0.19 7.42 -16.95
C PRO A 131 -1.29 7.38 -18.00
N LYS A 132 -1.57 8.51 -18.67
CA LYS A 132 -2.56 8.60 -19.75
C LYS A 132 -2.22 7.74 -20.98
N ALA A 133 -0.93 7.43 -21.19
CA ALA A 133 -0.43 6.63 -22.32
C ALA A 133 -0.30 5.13 -21.94
N LEU A 134 -0.86 4.69 -20.81
CA LEU A 134 -0.75 3.34 -20.28
C LEU A 134 -2.11 2.64 -20.28
N SER A 135 -2.11 1.32 -20.51
CA SER A 135 -3.26 0.46 -20.24
C SER A 135 -3.54 0.33 -18.73
N GLY A 136 -4.72 -0.18 -18.35
CA GLY A 136 -5.08 -0.42 -16.93
C GLY A 136 -4.05 -1.32 -16.22
N GLY A 137 -3.69 -2.45 -16.84
CA GLY A 137 -2.69 -3.36 -16.28
C GLY A 137 -1.28 -2.76 -16.17
N GLN A 138 -0.90 -1.87 -17.12
CA GLN A 138 0.37 -1.13 -17.03
C GLN A 138 0.34 -0.13 -15.87
N ARG A 139 -0.75 0.62 -15.70
CA ARG A 139 -0.92 1.52 -14.53
C ARG A 139 -0.86 0.78 -13.20
N GLN A 140 -1.48 -0.41 -13.14
CA GLN A 140 -1.41 -1.25 -11.94
C GLN A 140 0.03 -1.66 -11.62
N ARG A 141 0.79 -2.11 -12.62
CA ARG A 141 2.22 -2.46 -12.44
C ARG A 141 3.05 -1.25 -11.98
N VAL A 142 2.80 -0.06 -12.51
CA VAL A 142 3.47 1.17 -12.03
C VAL A 142 3.15 1.45 -10.56
N ALA A 143 1.89 1.27 -10.13
CA ALA A 143 1.50 1.44 -8.73
C ALA A 143 2.19 0.41 -7.81
N ILE A 144 2.34 -0.84 -8.25
CA ILE A 144 3.12 -1.86 -7.56
C ILE A 144 4.60 -1.46 -7.50
N GLY A 145 5.16 -0.99 -8.63
CA GLY A 145 6.56 -0.54 -8.71
C GLY A 145 6.87 0.60 -7.75
N ARG A 146 5.94 1.54 -7.57
CA ARG A 146 6.05 2.63 -6.58
C ARG A 146 6.21 2.11 -5.15
N THR A 147 5.55 1.01 -4.81
CA THR A 147 5.67 0.37 -3.49
C THR A 147 6.97 -0.40 -3.37
N LEU A 148 7.35 -1.17 -4.41
CA LEU A 148 8.59 -1.95 -4.43
C LEU A 148 9.87 -1.12 -4.29
N VAL A 149 9.93 0.07 -4.87
CA VAL A 149 11.14 0.92 -4.78
C VAL A 149 11.29 1.57 -3.39
N ALA A 150 10.23 1.59 -2.58
CA ALA A 150 10.25 2.19 -1.25
C ALA A 150 10.79 1.24 -0.17
N GLU A 151 10.89 -0.07 -0.46
CA GLU A 151 11.52 -1.09 0.39
C GLU A 151 13.05 -0.99 0.29
#